data_1639b9df89b2ff13638a4b0c8a8daf4e
#
_entry.id   1639b9df89b2ff13638a4b0c8a8daf4e
#
_cell.length_a   1.000
_cell.length_b   1.000
_cell.length_c   1.000
_cell.angle_alpha   90.00
_cell.angle_beta   90.00
_cell.angle_gamma   90.00
#
_symmetry.space_group_name_H-M   'P 1'
#
loop_
_entity.id
_entity.type
_entity.pdbx_description
1 polymer ?
#
loop_
_entity_poly.entity_id
_entity_poly.type
_entity_poly.pdbx_seq_one_letter_code
_entity_poly.pdbx_strand_id
1 'polypeptide(L)'
;MITIGIVDDHKMFLDGLISVLSYERDFEIAFAENTARDALVKIKENQPDIIITDISMPQMNGLEFIKILNKDFPAVKILVVSMFDNMQSIKDIDGFLLKETDKQQLIDAISGIVLRNERHFNGISTDHSSLEFSKSILSKREKEIIRLIAKEFTTDEIAFKLNISKNTIETHRKNIFFKLQVKNIAGLIYKAVYLGVIK
;
A
#
# COMPACT_ATOMS: atom_id res chain seq x y z
N MET A 1 12.79 -23.83 1.73
CA MET A 1 13.11 -22.50 2.28
C MET A 1 12.50 -21.50 1.33
N ILE A 2 11.68 -20.56 1.82
CA ILE A 2 10.99 -19.55 1.00
C ILE A 2 11.91 -18.34 0.88
N THR A 3 12.17 -17.91 -0.37
CA THR A 3 12.98 -16.72 -0.64
C THR A 3 12.08 -15.48 -0.75
N ILE A 4 12.44 -14.42 -0.02
CA ILE A 4 11.62 -13.22 0.17
C ILE A 4 12.36 -11.98 -0.31
N GLY A 5 11.75 -11.21 -1.21
CA GLY A 5 12.13 -9.83 -1.50
C GLY A 5 11.28 -8.86 -0.70
N ILE A 6 11.88 -7.81 -0.14
CA ILE A 6 11.15 -6.80 0.65
C ILE A 6 11.39 -5.42 0.03
N VAL A 7 10.32 -4.64 -0.13
CA VAL A 7 10.40 -3.29 -0.74
C VAL A 7 9.52 -2.31 0.05
N ASP A 8 10.15 -1.38 0.77
CA ASP A 8 9.43 -0.36 1.56
C ASP A 8 10.31 0.87 1.75
N ASP A 9 9.82 2.06 1.46
CA ASP A 9 10.56 3.31 1.61
C ASP A 9 10.69 3.78 3.08
N HIS A 10 9.93 3.17 3.99
CA HIS A 10 10.03 3.39 5.42
C HIS A 10 11.11 2.50 6.05
N LYS A 11 12.33 3.02 6.11
CA LYS A 11 13.51 2.26 6.57
C LYS A 11 13.30 1.52 7.89
N MET A 12 12.68 2.15 8.90
CA MET A 12 12.43 1.51 10.20
C MET A 12 11.48 0.31 10.07
N PHE A 13 10.49 0.36 9.20
CA PHE A 13 9.59 -0.76 8.93
C PHE A 13 10.31 -1.88 8.17
N LEU A 14 11.11 -1.51 7.16
CA LEU A 14 11.95 -2.45 6.42
C LEU A 14 12.91 -3.21 7.34
N ASP A 15 13.64 -2.50 8.22
CA ASP A 15 14.54 -3.10 9.19
C ASP A 15 13.79 -4.01 10.19
N GLY A 16 12.57 -3.64 10.57
CA GLY A 16 11.66 -4.44 11.39
C GLY A 16 11.25 -5.75 10.71
N LEU A 17 10.85 -5.71 9.43
CA LEU A 17 10.50 -6.90 8.66
C LEU A 17 11.70 -7.83 8.50
N ILE A 18 12.88 -7.29 8.17
CA ILE A 18 14.13 -8.06 8.09
C ILE A 18 14.38 -8.78 9.43
N SER A 19 14.32 -8.06 10.53
CA SER A 19 14.54 -8.64 11.85
C SER A 19 13.56 -9.77 12.15
N VAL A 20 12.25 -9.54 11.91
CA VAL A 20 11.22 -10.53 12.21
C VAL A 20 11.36 -11.79 11.37
N LEU A 21 11.62 -11.65 10.06
CA LEU A 21 11.64 -12.76 9.11
C LEU A 21 12.97 -13.56 9.18
N SER A 22 14.09 -12.91 9.53
CA SER A 22 15.39 -13.58 9.67
C SER A 22 15.45 -14.56 10.83
N TYR A 23 14.53 -14.50 11.80
CA TYR A 23 14.44 -15.48 12.87
C TYR A 23 13.74 -16.78 12.46
N GLU A 24 13.05 -16.79 11.32
CA GLU A 24 12.31 -17.96 10.84
C GLU A 24 13.23 -18.85 10.00
N ARG A 25 13.37 -20.13 10.39
CA ARG A 25 14.28 -21.08 9.71
C ARG A 25 13.88 -21.43 8.28
N ASP A 26 12.60 -21.25 7.96
CA ASP A 26 12.05 -21.62 6.65
C ASP A 26 12.09 -20.46 5.65
N PHE A 27 12.59 -19.29 6.07
CA PHE A 27 12.64 -18.07 5.26
C PHE A 27 14.08 -17.63 4.99
N GLU A 28 14.30 -17.09 3.80
CA GLU A 28 15.54 -16.46 3.38
C GLU A 28 15.23 -15.11 2.73
N ILE A 29 15.88 -14.04 3.20
CA ILE A 29 15.72 -12.72 2.61
C ILE A 29 16.69 -12.61 1.44
N ALA A 30 16.16 -12.66 0.21
CA ALA A 30 16.94 -12.52 -1.01
C ALA A 30 17.45 -11.09 -1.19
N PHE A 31 16.61 -10.10 -0.87
CA PHE A 31 16.97 -8.68 -0.86
C PHE A 31 15.97 -7.87 -0.04
N ALA A 32 16.38 -6.66 0.37
CA ALA A 32 15.54 -5.67 1.00
C ALA A 32 15.92 -4.27 0.47
N GLU A 33 15.00 -3.61 -0.22
CA GLU A 33 15.27 -2.38 -0.95
C GLU A 33 14.30 -1.26 -0.54
N ASN A 34 14.80 -0.02 -0.55
CA ASN A 34 13.97 1.14 -0.22
C ASN A 34 13.21 1.70 -1.43
N THR A 35 13.48 1.21 -2.63
CA THR A 35 12.81 1.66 -3.85
C THR A 35 12.42 0.49 -4.73
N ALA A 36 11.27 0.63 -5.42
CA ALA A 36 10.83 -0.35 -6.40
C ALA A 36 11.83 -0.51 -7.57
N ARG A 37 12.57 0.55 -7.91
CA ARG A 37 13.57 0.52 -9.00
C ARG A 37 14.75 -0.37 -8.65
N ASP A 38 15.29 -0.25 -7.42
CA ASP A 38 16.41 -1.07 -6.97
C ASP A 38 15.98 -2.53 -6.81
N ALA A 39 14.77 -2.75 -6.32
CA ALA A 39 14.16 -4.08 -6.26
C ALA A 39 14.06 -4.75 -7.64
N LEU A 40 13.66 -4.02 -8.69
CA LEU A 40 13.61 -4.56 -10.05
C LEU A 40 14.97 -5.00 -10.58
N VAL A 41 16.06 -4.36 -10.16
CA VAL A 41 17.43 -4.81 -10.49
C VAL A 41 17.70 -6.15 -9.81
N LYS A 42 17.40 -6.25 -8.51
CA LYS A 42 17.63 -7.46 -7.71
C LYS A 42 16.81 -8.66 -8.18
N ILE A 43 15.55 -8.44 -8.54
CA ILE A 43 14.66 -9.50 -9.05
C ILE A 43 15.20 -10.11 -10.35
N LYS A 44 15.82 -9.31 -11.21
CA LYS A 44 16.44 -9.81 -12.46
C LYS A 44 17.68 -10.68 -12.20
N GLU A 45 18.41 -10.41 -11.12
CA GLU A 45 19.57 -11.19 -10.70
C GLU A 45 19.14 -12.51 -10.03
N ASN A 46 18.16 -12.44 -9.15
CA ASN A 46 17.64 -13.58 -8.39
C ASN A 46 16.16 -13.37 -8.08
N GLN A 47 15.28 -14.15 -8.71
CA GLN A 47 13.83 -14.08 -8.48
C GLN A 47 13.48 -14.72 -7.16
N PRO A 48 12.86 -13.98 -6.21
CA PRO A 48 12.34 -14.57 -4.97
C PRO A 48 11.03 -15.31 -5.23
N ASP A 49 10.63 -16.18 -4.30
CA ASP A 49 9.33 -16.84 -4.33
C ASP A 49 8.19 -15.85 -4.09
N ILE A 50 8.43 -14.86 -3.20
CA ILE A 50 7.45 -13.83 -2.85
C ILE A 50 8.11 -12.46 -2.66
N ILE A 51 7.40 -11.41 -3.07
CA ILE A 51 7.76 -10.02 -2.76
C ILE A 51 6.75 -9.45 -1.78
N ILE A 52 7.26 -8.89 -0.69
CA ILE A 52 6.52 -8.04 0.24
C ILE A 52 6.75 -6.59 -0.18
N THR A 53 5.70 -5.86 -0.52
CA THR A 53 5.83 -4.46 -0.99
C THR A 53 4.85 -3.52 -0.34
N ASP A 54 5.30 -2.30 -0.02
CA ASP A 54 4.38 -1.19 0.23
C ASP A 54 3.84 -0.65 -1.10
N ILE A 55 2.75 0.09 -1.01
CA ILE A 55 2.13 0.78 -2.14
C ILE A 55 2.52 2.24 -2.20
N SER A 56 2.67 2.88 -1.04
CA SER A 56 2.88 4.32 -0.92
C SER A 56 4.36 4.71 -1.04
N MET A 57 5.05 4.21 -2.05
CA MET A 57 6.46 4.52 -2.28
C MET A 57 6.65 5.74 -3.20
N PRO A 58 7.72 6.55 -3.01
CA PRO A 58 8.06 7.66 -3.88
C PRO A 58 8.59 7.17 -5.24
N GLN A 59 8.57 8.03 -6.25
CA GLN A 59 9.05 7.82 -7.63
C GLN A 59 8.22 6.78 -8.40
N MET A 60 8.40 5.49 -8.14
CA MET A 60 7.59 4.40 -8.66
C MET A 60 6.67 3.90 -7.53
N ASN A 61 5.36 4.12 -7.68
CA ASN A 61 4.40 3.63 -6.69
C ASN A 61 4.24 2.11 -6.76
N GLY A 62 3.78 1.51 -5.66
CA GLY A 62 3.63 0.06 -5.58
C GLY A 62 2.70 -0.54 -6.63
N LEU A 63 1.69 0.20 -7.14
CA LEU A 63 0.81 -0.31 -8.20
C LEU A 63 1.54 -0.41 -9.54
N GLU A 64 2.42 0.53 -9.87
CA GLU A 64 3.26 0.43 -11.07
C GLU A 64 4.23 -0.73 -10.94
N PHE A 65 4.82 -0.90 -9.76
CA PHE A 65 5.71 -2.02 -9.45
C PHE A 65 4.99 -3.36 -9.59
N ILE A 66 3.80 -3.53 -8.99
CA ILE A 66 2.96 -4.73 -9.11
C ILE A 66 2.63 -5.04 -10.57
N LYS A 67 2.31 -4.04 -11.40
CA LYS A 67 2.04 -4.25 -12.83
C LYS A 67 3.26 -4.79 -13.57
N ILE A 68 4.46 -4.28 -13.25
CA ILE A 68 5.72 -4.78 -13.83
C ILE A 68 5.98 -6.22 -13.37
N LEU A 69 5.80 -6.51 -12.08
CA LEU A 69 5.97 -7.87 -11.54
C LEU A 69 5.05 -8.86 -12.24
N ASN A 70 3.77 -8.59 -12.33
CA ASN A 70 2.80 -9.46 -12.98
C ASN A 70 3.08 -9.69 -14.46
N LYS A 71 3.63 -8.68 -15.15
CA LYS A 71 3.96 -8.78 -16.57
C LYS A 71 5.26 -9.52 -16.82
N ASP A 72 6.32 -9.14 -16.10
CA ASP A 72 7.68 -9.55 -16.42
C ASP A 72 8.17 -10.72 -15.53
N PHE A 73 7.55 -10.93 -14.36
CA PHE A 73 7.90 -11.95 -13.37
C PHE A 73 6.66 -12.69 -12.82
N PRO A 74 5.84 -13.32 -13.67
CA PRO A 74 4.53 -13.86 -13.29
C PRO A 74 4.59 -15.04 -12.30
N ALA A 75 5.75 -15.62 -12.08
CA ALA A 75 5.96 -16.70 -11.10
C ALA A 75 6.14 -16.15 -9.66
N VAL A 76 6.52 -14.87 -9.51
CA VAL A 76 6.77 -14.26 -8.22
C VAL A 76 5.44 -13.91 -7.55
N LYS A 77 5.23 -14.40 -6.34
CA LYS A 77 4.05 -14.05 -5.53
C LYS A 77 4.15 -12.64 -4.98
N ILE A 78 3.01 -11.99 -4.79
CA ILE A 78 2.96 -10.60 -4.34
C ILE A 78 2.10 -10.48 -3.09
N LEU A 79 2.74 -10.11 -1.97
CA LEU A 79 2.10 -9.73 -0.71
C LEU A 79 2.25 -8.23 -0.51
N VAL A 80 1.15 -7.53 -0.50
CA VAL A 80 1.12 -6.09 -0.19
C VAL A 80 1.00 -5.89 1.31
N VAL A 81 1.83 -5.01 1.88
CA VAL A 81 1.74 -4.60 3.28
C VAL A 81 1.63 -3.08 3.34
N SER A 82 0.50 -2.55 3.79
CA SER A 82 0.20 -1.12 3.71
C SER A 82 -0.36 -0.57 5.02
N MET A 83 -0.19 0.74 5.23
CA MET A 83 -0.83 1.49 6.33
C MET A 83 -2.35 1.66 6.13
N PHE A 84 -2.89 1.34 4.95
CA PHE A 84 -4.26 1.65 4.56
C PHE A 84 -5.02 0.39 4.18
N ASP A 85 -6.23 0.22 4.72
CA ASP A 85 -7.13 -0.93 4.54
C ASP A 85 -7.92 -0.95 3.22
N ASN A 86 -7.81 0.10 2.40
CA ASN A 86 -8.69 0.34 1.25
C ASN A 86 -8.11 -0.14 -0.08
N MET A 87 -7.76 -1.40 -0.19
CA MET A 87 -7.09 -1.97 -1.35
C MET A 87 -7.97 -2.92 -2.19
N GLN A 88 -9.28 -2.77 -2.13
CA GLN A 88 -10.25 -3.61 -2.86
C GLN A 88 -10.12 -3.55 -4.39
N SER A 89 -9.32 -2.65 -4.93
CA SER A 89 -9.15 -2.48 -6.38
C SER A 89 -7.85 -3.08 -6.94
N ILE A 90 -6.98 -3.67 -6.10
CA ILE A 90 -5.78 -4.32 -6.60
C ILE A 90 -6.16 -5.73 -7.02
N LYS A 91 -6.39 -5.87 -8.31
CA LYS A 91 -6.40 -7.16 -8.97
C LYS A 91 -4.94 -7.58 -9.15
N ASP A 92 -4.69 -8.87 -9.16
CA ASP A 92 -3.37 -9.42 -9.48
C ASP A 92 -2.31 -9.32 -8.35
N ILE A 93 -2.74 -9.49 -7.09
CA ILE A 93 -1.88 -9.76 -5.93
C ILE A 93 -2.34 -11.04 -5.24
N ASP A 94 -1.42 -11.71 -4.55
CA ASP A 94 -1.70 -12.96 -3.85
C ASP A 94 -2.14 -12.72 -2.40
N GLY A 95 -1.76 -11.57 -1.81
CA GLY A 95 -2.18 -11.23 -0.46
C GLY A 95 -2.07 -9.74 -0.12
N PHE A 96 -2.78 -9.37 0.94
CA PHE A 96 -2.79 -8.02 1.50
C PHE A 96 -2.82 -8.08 3.03
N LEU A 97 -1.95 -7.32 3.68
CA LEU A 97 -1.91 -7.13 5.12
C LEU A 97 -1.80 -5.65 5.47
N LEU A 98 -2.25 -5.29 6.66
CA LEU A 98 -1.97 -3.98 7.25
C LEU A 98 -0.58 -3.98 7.92
N LYS A 99 0.12 -2.83 7.93
CA LYS A 99 1.39 -2.66 8.66
C LYS A 99 1.26 -2.87 10.17
N GLU A 100 0.04 -2.86 10.71
CA GLU A 100 -0.30 -3.15 12.11
C GLU A 100 -0.45 -4.66 12.38
N THR A 101 -0.37 -5.50 11.36
CA THR A 101 -0.49 -6.95 11.46
C THR A 101 0.60 -7.53 12.33
N ASP A 102 0.26 -8.50 13.19
CA ASP A 102 1.23 -9.16 14.03
C ASP A 102 2.15 -10.11 13.25
N LYS A 103 3.26 -10.49 13.90
CA LYS A 103 4.28 -11.38 13.34
C LYS A 103 3.70 -12.70 12.82
N GLN A 104 2.83 -13.34 13.61
CA GLN A 104 2.32 -14.67 13.27
C GLN A 104 1.44 -14.63 12.00
N GLN A 105 0.59 -13.62 11.90
CA GLN A 105 -0.24 -13.43 10.71
C GLN A 105 0.59 -13.16 9.45
N LEU A 106 1.71 -12.44 9.57
CA LEU A 106 2.63 -12.23 8.45
C LEU A 106 3.27 -13.55 8.00
N ILE A 107 3.77 -14.36 8.93
CA ILE A 107 4.37 -15.68 8.65
C ILE A 107 3.35 -16.62 8.01
N ASP A 108 2.13 -16.67 8.56
CA ASP A 108 1.04 -17.51 8.04
C ASP A 108 0.62 -17.09 6.62
N ALA A 109 0.58 -15.79 6.35
CA ALA A 109 0.29 -15.26 5.02
C ALA A 109 1.36 -15.65 4.00
N ILE A 110 2.64 -15.44 4.31
CA ILE A 110 3.75 -15.82 3.43
C ILE A 110 3.69 -17.32 3.12
N SER A 111 3.59 -18.15 4.16
CA SER A 111 3.55 -19.61 4.02
C SER A 111 2.31 -20.07 3.26
N GLY A 112 1.14 -19.48 3.54
CA GLY A 112 -0.10 -19.78 2.85
C GLY A 112 -0.03 -19.45 1.35
N ILE A 113 0.48 -18.28 1.01
CA ILE A 113 0.62 -17.84 -0.37
C ILE A 113 1.59 -18.73 -1.15
N VAL A 114 2.78 -18.98 -0.61
CA VAL A 114 3.84 -19.68 -1.36
C VAL A 114 3.63 -21.19 -1.38
N LEU A 115 3.34 -21.82 -0.23
CA LEU A 115 3.29 -23.28 -0.11
C LEU A 115 1.93 -23.87 -0.50
N ARG A 116 0.84 -23.14 -0.21
CA ARG A 116 -0.53 -23.64 -0.42
C ARG A 116 -1.26 -22.95 -1.57
N ASN A 117 -0.62 -21.95 -2.20
CA ASN A 117 -1.21 -21.08 -3.23
C ASN A 117 -2.55 -20.45 -2.78
N GLU A 118 -2.65 -20.15 -1.50
CA GLU A 118 -3.82 -19.49 -0.90
C GLU A 118 -3.75 -17.99 -1.13
N ARG A 119 -4.89 -17.35 -1.31
CA ARG A 119 -4.98 -15.89 -1.27
C ARG A 119 -5.20 -15.45 0.16
N HIS A 120 -4.38 -14.51 0.62
CA HIS A 120 -4.43 -14.02 2.01
C HIS A 120 -4.76 -12.52 2.09
N PHE A 121 -5.97 -12.23 2.53
CA PHE A 121 -6.48 -10.85 2.64
C PHE A 121 -7.01 -10.60 4.05
N ASN A 122 -6.15 -10.25 5.01
CA ASN A 122 -6.56 -9.88 6.36
C ASN A 122 -7.02 -8.41 6.41
N GLY A 123 -8.19 -8.19 7.03
CA GLY A 123 -8.83 -6.88 7.15
C GLY A 123 -9.86 -6.57 6.06
N ILE A 124 -10.07 -7.48 5.11
CA ILE A 124 -11.14 -7.37 4.12
C ILE A 124 -12.21 -8.40 4.47
N SER A 125 -13.35 -7.94 5.00
CA SER A 125 -14.53 -8.78 5.15
C SER A 125 -14.97 -9.27 3.77
N THR A 126 -14.95 -10.58 3.55
CA THR A 126 -15.38 -11.23 2.29
C THR A 126 -16.90 -11.25 2.10
N ASP A 127 -17.65 -10.46 2.86
CA ASP A 127 -19.09 -10.34 2.71
C ASP A 127 -19.46 -9.44 1.53
N HIS A 128 -20.10 -10.04 0.56
CA HIS A 128 -20.66 -9.47 -0.65
C HIS A 128 -21.82 -8.48 -0.40
N SER A 129 -21.54 -7.34 0.21
CA SER A 129 -22.47 -6.21 0.18
C SER A 129 -21.79 -4.98 -0.41
N SER A 130 -21.74 -4.96 -1.73
CA SER A 130 -21.00 -4.00 -2.57
C SER A 130 -21.53 -2.55 -2.55
N LEU A 131 -22.40 -2.17 -1.64
CA LEU A 131 -23.04 -0.86 -1.60
C LEU A 131 -22.74 0.00 -0.35
N GLU A 132 -22.19 -0.56 0.73
CA GLU A 132 -21.81 0.22 1.91
C GLU A 132 -20.32 0.59 1.99
N PHE A 133 -19.46 -0.09 1.25
CA PHE A 133 -18.00 0.06 1.30
C PHE A 133 -17.47 1.33 0.63
N SER A 134 -18.18 1.92 -0.31
CA SER A 134 -17.78 3.19 -0.94
C SER A 134 -17.74 4.39 0.04
N LYS A 135 -18.25 4.23 1.27
CA LYS A 135 -18.22 5.29 2.30
C LYS A 135 -16.92 5.37 3.11
N SER A 136 -16.03 4.38 3.05
CA SER A 136 -14.83 4.33 3.92
C SER A 136 -13.48 4.49 3.23
N ILE A 137 -13.43 4.71 1.90
CA ILE A 137 -12.19 4.92 1.14
C ILE A 137 -11.30 6.03 1.73
N LEU A 138 -11.93 7.06 2.29
CA LEU A 138 -11.25 8.21 2.86
C LEU A 138 -11.41 8.25 4.37
N SER A 139 -10.30 8.39 5.10
CA SER A 139 -10.31 8.61 6.54
C SER A 139 -11.06 9.91 6.89
N LYS A 140 -11.47 10.07 8.14
CA LYS A 140 -12.09 11.32 8.62
C LYS A 140 -11.20 12.53 8.32
N ARG A 141 -9.88 12.38 8.51
CA ARG A 141 -8.88 13.42 8.26
C ARG A 141 -8.74 13.77 6.78
N GLU A 142 -8.74 12.80 5.91
CA GLU A 142 -8.69 13.01 4.46
C GLU A 142 -9.95 13.71 3.94
N LYS A 143 -11.12 13.34 4.44
CA LYS A 143 -12.39 14.03 4.12
C LYS A 143 -12.37 15.49 4.58
N GLU A 144 -11.77 15.78 5.73
CA GLU A 144 -11.60 17.13 6.23
C GLU A 144 -10.67 17.95 5.32
N ILE A 145 -9.55 17.39 4.93
CA ILE A 145 -8.60 18.02 4.01
C ILE A 145 -9.24 18.28 2.64
N ILE A 146 -9.99 17.32 2.09
CA ILE A 146 -10.72 17.50 0.83
C ILE A 146 -11.71 18.66 0.91
N ARG A 147 -12.46 18.77 2.03
CA ARG A 147 -13.40 19.89 2.24
C ARG A 147 -12.70 21.24 2.31
N LEU A 148 -11.48 21.30 2.85
CA LEU A 148 -10.70 22.53 2.87
C LEU A 148 -10.11 22.85 1.50
N ILE A 149 -9.63 21.85 0.75
CA ILE A 149 -9.21 22.03 -0.66
C ILE A 149 -10.37 22.56 -1.51
N ALA A 150 -11.58 22.01 -1.34
CA ALA A 150 -12.77 22.45 -2.05
C ALA A 150 -13.20 23.89 -1.70
N LYS A 151 -12.76 24.41 -0.54
CA LYS A 151 -12.91 25.80 -0.11
C LYS A 151 -11.72 26.67 -0.49
N GLU A 152 -10.86 26.19 -1.41
CA GLU A 152 -9.71 26.91 -1.96
C GLU A 152 -8.59 27.22 -0.94
N PHE A 153 -8.57 26.56 0.23
CA PHE A 153 -7.49 26.72 1.17
C PHE A 153 -6.17 26.15 0.61
N THR A 154 -5.11 26.93 0.74
CA THR A 154 -3.74 26.51 0.40
C THR A 154 -3.22 25.44 1.37
N THR A 155 -2.15 24.75 0.99
CA THR A 155 -1.51 23.74 1.87
C THR A 155 -1.08 24.32 3.21
N ASP A 156 -0.57 25.57 3.22
CA ASP A 156 -0.11 26.23 4.44
C ASP A 156 -1.29 26.61 5.36
N GLU A 157 -2.39 27.12 4.80
CA GLU A 157 -3.60 27.42 5.55
C GLU A 157 -4.27 26.16 6.12
N ILE A 158 -4.26 25.05 5.35
CA ILE A 158 -4.77 23.77 5.84
C ILE A 158 -3.90 23.27 6.99
N ALA A 159 -2.57 23.35 6.87
CA ALA A 159 -1.63 22.95 7.91
C ALA A 159 -1.86 23.74 9.20
N PHE A 160 -1.99 25.06 9.10
CA PHE A 160 -2.31 25.95 10.22
C PHE A 160 -3.66 25.59 10.85
N LYS A 161 -4.72 25.48 10.04
CA LYS A 161 -6.09 25.20 10.50
C LYS A 161 -6.23 23.86 11.20
N LEU A 162 -5.45 22.87 10.78
CA LEU A 162 -5.48 21.50 11.28
C LEU A 162 -4.40 21.21 12.32
N ASN A 163 -3.57 22.20 12.66
CA ASN A 163 -2.47 22.14 13.61
C ASN A 163 -1.50 20.96 13.35
N ILE A 164 -1.10 20.79 12.09
CA ILE A 164 -0.10 19.81 11.66
C ILE A 164 0.88 20.42 10.68
N SER A 165 2.02 19.75 10.42
CA SER A 165 3.04 20.27 9.53
C SER A 165 2.57 20.33 8.06
N LYS A 166 3.14 21.25 7.28
CA LYS A 166 2.94 21.31 5.82
C LYS A 166 3.28 19.99 5.16
N ASN A 167 4.38 19.36 5.55
CA ASN A 167 4.79 18.06 5.02
C ASN A 167 3.75 16.95 5.29
N THR A 168 3.09 17.01 6.46
CA THR A 168 2.01 16.08 6.79
C THR A 168 0.81 16.29 5.86
N ILE A 169 0.44 17.55 5.55
CA ILE A 169 -0.63 17.84 4.58
C ILE A 169 -0.25 17.35 3.18
N GLU A 170 1.01 17.57 2.73
CA GLU A 170 1.47 17.08 1.43
C GLU A 170 1.38 15.55 1.33
N THR A 171 1.73 14.85 2.41
CA THR A 171 1.57 13.39 2.49
C THR A 171 0.10 12.98 2.39
N HIS A 172 -0.80 13.63 3.15
CA HIS A 172 -2.24 13.36 3.04
C HIS A 172 -2.77 13.65 1.64
N ARG A 173 -2.34 14.74 0.99
CA ARG A 173 -2.75 15.07 -0.38
C ARG A 173 -2.31 13.98 -1.36
N LYS A 174 -1.05 13.53 -1.31
CA LYS A 174 -0.57 12.41 -2.13
C LYS A 174 -1.44 11.17 -1.94
N ASN A 175 -1.73 10.82 -0.70
CA ASN A 175 -2.56 9.66 -0.37
C ASN A 175 -4.00 9.81 -0.87
N ILE A 176 -4.60 10.99 -0.74
CA ILE A 176 -5.94 11.28 -1.26
C ILE A 176 -5.98 11.13 -2.79
N PHE A 177 -5.02 11.75 -3.50
CA PHE A 177 -4.93 11.65 -4.95
C PHE A 177 -4.77 10.21 -5.41
N PHE A 178 -3.95 9.46 -4.72
CA PHE A 178 -3.75 8.04 -4.95
C PHE A 178 -5.03 7.24 -4.70
N LYS A 179 -5.65 7.35 -3.52
CA LYS A 179 -6.88 6.63 -3.15
C LYS A 179 -8.03 6.89 -4.11
N LEU A 180 -8.16 8.12 -4.57
CA LEU A 180 -9.20 8.53 -5.51
C LEU A 180 -8.82 8.31 -6.98
N GLN A 181 -7.58 7.88 -7.27
CA GLN A 181 -7.04 7.70 -8.61
C GLN A 181 -7.21 8.95 -9.49
N VAL A 182 -6.92 10.11 -8.94
CA VAL A 182 -7.05 11.40 -9.62
C VAL A 182 -5.67 12.03 -9.87
N LYS A 183 -5.53 12.78 -10.97
CA LYS A 183 -4.26 13.38 -11.40
C LYS A 183 -4.13 14.86 -11.02
N ASN A 184 -5.23 15.52 -10.71
CA ASN A 184 -5.27 16.96 -10.41
C ASN A 184 -6.44 17.31 -9.48
N ILE A 185 -6.47 18.57 -9.02
CA ILE A 185 -7.50 19.07 -8.10
C ILE A 185 -8.90 18.99 -8.72
N ALA A 186 -9.05 19.26 -10.02
CA ALA A 186 -10.35 19.18 -10.67
C ALA A 186 -10.93 17.75 -10.62
N GLY A 187 -10.10 16.74 -10.90
CA GLY A 187 -10.47 15.33 -10.73
C GLY A 187 -10.78 14.97 -9.28
N LEU A 188 -10.03 15.52 -8.32
CA LEU A 188 -10.30 15.35 -6.90
C LEU A 188 -11.68 15.88 -6.52
N ILE A 189 -12.02 17.11 -6.92
CA ILE A 189 -13.32 17.74 -6.63
C ILE A 189 -14.44 16.93 -7.25
N TYR A 190 -14.31 16.55 -8.54
CA TYR A 190 -15.32 15.71 -9.22
C TYR A 190 -15.58 14.40 -8.44
N LYS A 191 -14.51 13.68 -8.07
CA LYS A 191 -14.63 12.44 -7.29
C LYS A 191 -15.22 12.67 -5.89
N ALA A 192 -14.84 13.76 -5.23
CA ALA A 192 -15.34 14.10 -3.91
C ALA A 192 -16.84 14.42 -3.90
N VAL A 193 -17.36 15.07 -4.94
CA VAL A 193 -18.81 15.28 -5.15
C VAL A 193 -19.49 13.94 -5.41
N TYR A 194 -18.96 13.13 -6.32
CA TYR A 194 -19.51 11.81 -6.64
C TYR A 194 -19.61 10.88 -5.41
N LEU A 195 -18.62 10.94 -4.52
CA LEU A 195 -18.59 10.17 -3.27
C LEU A 195 -19.38 10.83 -2.12
N GLY A 196 -20.00 11.98 -2.34
CA GLY A 196 -20.78 12.70 -1.31
C GLY A 196 -19.93 13.27 -0.17
N VAL A 197 -18.62 13.46 -0.37
CA VAL A 197 -17.69 14.06 0.62
C VAL A 197 -17.90 15.56 0.70
N ILE A 198 -18.22 16.19 -0.44
CA ILE A 198 -18.61 17.58 -0.61
C ILE A 198 -19.91 17.65 -1.41
N LYS A 199 -20.63 18.77 -1.24
CA LYS A 199 -21.88 19.04 -1.96
C LYS A 199 -21.63 19.97 -3.14
#